data_43afabef7f513a1ab68a02619b7fd937
#
_entry.id   43afabef7f513a1ab68a02619b7fd937
#
_cell.length_a   1.000
_cell.length_b   1.000
_cell.length_c   1.000
_cell.angle_alpha   90.00
_cell.angle_beta   90.00
_cell.angle_gamma   90.00
#
_symmetry.space_group_name_H-M   'P 1'
#
loop_
_entity.id
_entity.type
_entity.pdbx_description
1 polymer ?
#
loop_
_entity_poly.entity_id
_entity_poly.type
_entity_poly.pdbx_seq_one_letter_code
_entity_poly.pdbx_strand_id
1 'polypeptide(L)'
;EDFESQNRKKLFGRIATGNWDAVIVTHSGFERIPLARETRERFFEEQLHELEMIKRQHADSSNRRLVKEIEKAKKRLEAKLQALAAEHKKDNTLTFEELGVDRIFVDEAHYFKNLFYVTKMTRIAGLPQTASERAFDMYLKVRHVQSLNGGGGVVFATGTPLAARKRG
;
A
#
# COMPACT_ATOMS: atom_id res chain seq x y z
N GLU A 1 -23.14 -7.54 4.10
CA GLU A 1 -23.77 -7.42 5.44
C GLU A 1 -22.73 -7.44 6.58
N ASP A 2 -21.75 -8.34 6.57
CA ASP A 2 -20.76 -8.45 7.67
C ASP A 2 -19.76 -7.29 7.73
N PHE A 3 -19.49 -6.63 6.61
CA PHE A 3 -18.60 -5.46 6.55
C PHE A 3 -19.33 -4.11 6.69
N GLU A 4 -20.59 -4.09 7.07
CA GLU A 4 -21.28 -2.88 7.49
C GLU A 4 -20.71 -2.36 8.81
N SER A 5 -20.74 -1.04 9.01
CA SER A 5 -20.01 -0.39 10.10
C SER A 5 -20.39 -0.94 11.50
N GLN A 6 -21.63 -1.36 11.71
CA GLN A 6 -22.08 -1.91 12.98
C GLN A 6 -21.55 -3.33 13.25
N ASN A 7 -21.38 -4.15 12.21
CA ASN A 7 -20.94 -5.54 12.35
C ASN A 7 -19.41 -5.68 12.25
N ARG A 8 -18.74 -4.70 11.70
CA ARG A 8 -17.29 -4.72 11.42
C ARG A 8 -16.46 -4.99 12.70
N LYS A 9 -16.76 -4.34 13.80
CA LYS A 9 -16.06 -4.55 15.08
C LYS A 9 -16.17 -5.99 15.58
N LYS A 10 -17.37 -6.57 15.49
CA LYS A 10 -17.61 -7.95 15.88
C LYS A 10 -16.88 -8.93 14.98
N LEU A 11 -16.93 -8.69 13.66
CA LEU A 11 -16.23 -9.51 12.68
C LEU A 11 -14.71 -9.50 12.91
N PHE A 12 -14.11 -8.34 13.05
CA PHE A 12 -12.66 -8.23 13.29
C PHE A 12 -12.25 -8.82 14.63
N GLY A 13 -13.05 -8.59 15.69
CA GLY A 13 -12.82 -9.25 16.97
C GLY A 13 -12.83 -10.78 16.85
N ARG A 14 -13.79 -11.36 16.13
CA ARG A 14 -13.86 -12.80 15.88
C ARG A 14 -12.66 -13.32 15.07
N ILE A 15 -12.21 -12.56 14.06
CA ILE A 15 -11.03 -12.93 13.27
C ILE A 15 -9.79 -12.94 14.16
N ALA A 16 -9.57 -11.90 14.95
CA ALA A 16 -8.38 -11.75 15.79
C ALA A 16 -8.30 -12.74 16.95
N THR A 17 -9.44 -13.17 17.51
CA THR A 17 -9.49 -14.05 18.70
C THR A 17 -9.83 -15.50 18.39
N GLY A 18 -10.26 -15.79 17.16
CA GLY A 18 -10.64 -17.15 16.75
C GLY A 18 -9.41 -17.99 16.38
N ASN A 19 -9.52 -19.30 16.53
CA ASN A 19 -8.52 -20.24 16.05
C ASN A 19 -8.89 -20.69 14.63
N TRP A 20 -8.55 -19.88 13.64
CA TRP A 20 -8.88 -20.09 12.23
C TRP A 20 -7.68 -20.62 11.47
N ASP A 21 -7.85 -21.68 10.68
CA ASP A 21 -6.86 -22.13 9.71
C ASP A 21 -6.77 -21.17 8.53
N ALA A 22 -7.90 -20.60 8.12
CA ALA A 22 -7.99 -19.58 7.07
C ALA A 22 -9.26 -18.73 7.20
N VAL A 23 -9.19 -17.49 6.72
CA VAL A 23 -10.34 -16.59 6.60
C VAL A 23 -10.45 -16.14 5.14
N ILE A 24 -11.58 -16.42 4.50
CA ILE A 24 -11.85 -16.02 3.11
C ILE A 24 -12.66 -14.73 3.13
N VAL A 25 -12.16 -13.71 2.43
CA VAL A 25 -12.81 -12.41 2.30
C VAL A 25 -12.85 -11.97 0.84
N THR A 26 -13.83 -11.16 0.48
CA THR A 26 -13.85 -10.50 -0.84
C THR A 26 -12.80 -9.40 -0.90
N HIS A 27 -12.34 -9.01 -2.10
CA HIS A 27 -11.41 -7.89 -2.28
C HIS A 27 -11.94 -6.60 -1.62
N SER A 28 -13.21 -6.28 -1.84
CA SER A 28 -13.86 -5.11 -1.22
C SER A 28 -13.96 -5.20 0.31
N GLY A 29 -14.10 -6.41 0.86
CA GLY A 29 -14.05 -6.65 2.30
C GLY A 29 -12.64 -6.42 2.84
N PHE A 30 -11.63 -6.96 2.15
CA PHE A 30 -10.23 -6.80 2.52
C PHE A 30 -9.76 -5.34 2.53
N GLU A 31 -10.20 -4.53 1.55
CA GLU A 31 -9.91 -3.09 1.49
C GLU A 31 -10.51 -2.31 2.67
N ARG A 32 -11.57 -2.81 3.28
CA ARG A 32 -12.21 -2.16 4.43
C ARG A 32 -11.52 -2.46 5.77
N ILE A 33 -10.55 -3.38 5.80
CA ILE A 33 -9.73 -3.64 6.98
C ILE A 33 -8.71 -2.49 7.08
N PRO A 34 -8.78 -1.65 8.12
CA PRO A 34 -7.89 -0.50 8.20
C PRO A 34 -6.46 -0.93 8.51
N LEU A 35 -5.49 -0.19 7.97
CA LEU A 35 -4.09 -0.27 8.40
C LEU A 35 -3.86 0.65 9.61
N ALA A 36 -2.94 0.27 10.47
CA ALA A 36 -2.47 1.15 11.52
C ALA A 36 -1.92 2.45 10.92
N ARG A 37 -2.19 3.56 11.61
CA ARG A 37 -1.74 4.88 11.19
C ARG A 37 -0.21 4.92 11.09
N GLU A 38 0.46 4.34 12.06
CA GLU A 38 1.91 4.26 12.19
C GLU A 38 2.54 3.52 11.00
N THR A 39 1.88 2.49 10.47
CA THR A 39 2.32 1.77 9.26
C THR A 39 2.29 2.67 8.04
N ARG A 40 1.23 3.47 7.88
CA ARG A 40 1.08 4.41 6.76
C ARG A 40 2.08 5.58 6.88
N GLU A 41 2.23 6.15 8.07
CA GLU A 41 3.18 7.24 8.35
C GLU A 41 4.61 6.82 8.03
N ARG A 42 5.07 5.70 8.60
CA ARG A 42 6.40 5.15 8.37
C ARG A 42 6.69 4.95 6.89
N PHE A 43 5.73 4.41 6.12
CA PHE A 43 5.92 4.24 4.69
C PHE A 43 6.14 5.58 3.97
N PHE A 44 5.33 6.59 4.26
CA PHE A 44 5.49 7.91 3.62
C PHE A 44 6.82 8.57 4.00
N GLU A 45 7.26 8.42 5.24
CA GLU A 45 8.56 8.90 5.70
C GLU A 45 9.72 8.20 4.99
N GLU A 46 9.66 6.87 4.84
CA GLU A 46 10.64 6.09 4.06
C GLU A 46 10.70 6.59 2.61
N GLN A 47 9.55 6.83 1.97
CA GLN A 47 9.51 7.33 0.60
C GLN A 47 10.04 8.76 0.47
N LEU A 48 9.77 9.62 1.44
CA LEU A 48 10.33 10.99 1.48
C LEU A 48 11.86 10.95 1.61
N HIS A 49 12.37 10.11 2.50
CA HIS A 49 13.81 9.93 2.67
C HIS A 49 14.48 9.44 1.37
N GLU A 50 13.87 8.46 0.69
CA GLU A 50 14.37 7.95 -0.59
C GLU A 50 14.40 9.03 -1.68
N LEU A 51 13.36 9.85 -1.79
CA LEU A 51 13.32 11.00 -2.71
C LEU A 51 14.42 12.02 -2.42
N GLU A 52 14.69 12.30 -1.15
CA GLU A 52 15.77 13.19 -0.75
C GLU A 52 17.15 12.63 -1.11
N MET A 53 17.36 11.34 -0.93
CA MET A 53 18.60 10.68 -1.33
C MET A 53 18.81 10.75 -2.84
N ILE A 54 17.76 10.46 -3.64
CA ILE A 54 17.82 10.60 -5.11
C ILE A 54 18.11 12.04 -5.50
N LYS A 55 17.45 13.03 -4.87
CA LYS A 55 17.69 14.44 -5.14
C LYS A 55 19.15 14.83 -4.88
N ARG A 56 19.75 14.37 -3.77
CA ARG A 56 21.16 14.64 -3.44
C ARG A 56 22.11 14.02 -4.46
N GLN A 57 21.86 12.79 -4.89
CA GLN A 57 22.67 12.10 -5.91
C GLN A 57 22.66 12.80 -7.27
N HIS A 58 21.60 13.54 -7.57
CA HIS A 58 21.42 14.26 -8.84
C HIS A 58 21.53 15.78 -8.70
N ALA A 59 22.02 16.31 -7.57
CA ALA A 59 22.13 17.74 -7.33
C ALA A 59 23.03 18.44 -8.36
N ASP A 60 24.07 17.78 -8.81
CA ASP A 60 25.03 18.30 -9.81
C ASP A 60 24.64 17.98 -11.27
N SER A 61 23.54 17.23 -11.46
CA SER A 61 23.11 16.89 -12.81
C SER A 61 22.34 18.05 -13.43
N SER A 62 22.65 18.36 -14.71
CA SER A 62 21.93 19.37 -15.51
C SER A 62 20.46 19.02 -15.77
N ASN A 63 19.95 17.94 -15.18
CA ASN A 63 18.59 17.43 -15.39
C ASN A 63 17.56 18.15 -14.50
N ARG A 64 17.33 19.44 -14.79
CA ARG A 64 16.32 20.28 -14.12
C ARG A 64 14.91 19.67 -14.14
N ARG A 65 14.60 18.83 -15.13
CA ARG A 65 13.29 18.15 -15.24
C ARG A 65 13.13 17.10 -14.14
N LEU A 66 14.15 16.28 -13.92
CA LEU A 66 14.15 15.26 -12.86
C LEU A 66 13.98 15.89 -11.47
N VAL A 67 14.73 16.97 -11.19
CA VAL A 67 14.62 17.68 -9.91
C VAL A 67 13.19 18.20 -9.67
N LYS A 68 12.57 18.80 -10.70
CA LYS A 68 11.18 19.27 -10.61
C LYS A 68 10.18 18.13 -10.37
N GLU A 69 10.39 16.97 -10.96
CA GLU A 69 9.52 15.79 -10.76
C GLU A 69 9.66 15.25 -9.33
N ILE A 70 10.88 15.17 -8.79
CA ILE A 70 11.15 14.79 -7.41
C ILE A 70 10.47 15.76 -6.43
N GLU A 71 10.58 17.07 -6.65
CA GLU A 71 9.93 18.07 -5.80
C GLU A 71 8.40 17.97 -5.81
N LYS A 72 7.80 17.69 -6.98
CA LYS A 72 6.35 17.42 -7.07
C LYS A 72 5.95 16.16 -6.31
N ALA A 73 6.73 15.09 -6.43
CA ALA A 73 6.48 13.85 -5.71
C ALA A 73 6.59 14.07 -4.19
N LYS A 74 7.62 14.79 -3.73
CA LYS A 74 7.82 15.15 -2.32
C LYS A 74 6.61 15.91 -1.78
N LYS A 75 6.16 16.98 -2.44
CA LYS A 75 4.99 17.76 -2.02
C LYS A 75 3.71 16.90 -1.91
N ARG A 76 3.52 15.93 -2.82
CA ARG A 76 2.37 15.02 -2.76
C ARG A 76 2.44 14.09 -1.54
N LEU A 77 3.61 13.58 -1.19
CA LEU A 77 3.79 12.73 -0.01
C LEU A 77 3.62 13.53 1.28
N GLU A 78 4.16 14.74 1.36
CA GLU A 78 3.99 15.65 2.50
C GLU A 78 2.51 16.00 2.71
N ALA A 79 1.77 16.27 1.64
CA ALA A 79 0.33 16.50 1.73
C ALA A 79 -0.44 15.27 2.24
N LYS A 80 -0.04 14.05 1.82
CA LYS A 80 -0.62 12.79 2.34
C LYS A 80 -0.32 12.59 3.82
N LEU A 81 0.90 12.87 4.27
CA LEU A 81 1.26 12.84 5.70
C LEU A 81 0.45 13.83 6.52
N GLN A 82 0.29 15.07 6.03
CA GLN A 82 -0.54 16.07 6.70
C GLN A 82 -2.01 15.65 6.78
N ALA A 83 -2.56 15.10 5.70
CA ALA A 83 -3.93 14.57 5.70
C ALA A 83 -4.09 13.43 6.70
N LEU A 84 -3.10 12.52 6.76
CA LEU A 84 -3.08 11.41 7.72
C LEU A 84 -2.98 11.91 9.16
N ALA A 85 -2.18 12.96 9.41
CA ALA A 85 -2.07 13.61 10.72
C ALA A 85 -3.39 14.27 11.17
N ALA A 86 -4.17 14.77 10.20
CA ALA A 86 -5.47 15.39 10.46
C ALA A 86 -6.62 14.37 10.58
N GLU A 87 -6.40 13.10 10.19
CA GLU A 87 -7.38 12.04 10.41
C GLU A 87 -7.59 11.84 11.91
N HIS A 88 -8.74 12.27 12.41
CA HIS A 88 -9.16 11.87 13.76
C HIS A 88 -9.49 10.38 13.76
N LYS A 89 -9.12 9.69 14.82
CA LYS A 89 -9.40 8.26 15.04
C LYS A 89 -10.93 8.06 15.08
N LYS A 90 -11.56 7.96 13.89
CA LYS A 90 -13.02 7.87 13.75
C LYS A 90 -13.58 6.49 14.09
N ASP A 91 -12.79 5.43 13.93
CA ASP A 91 -13.22 4.06 14.18
C ASP A 91 -12.29 3.37 15.17
N ASN A 92 -12.86 2.95 16.30
CA ASN A 92 -12.19 2.08 17.28
C ASN A 92 -12.31 0.61 16.82
N THR A 93 -11.89 0.33 15.57
CA THR A 93 -11.85 -1.01 15.00
C THR A 93 -10.42 -1.52 14.98
N LEU A 94 -10.26 -2.85 15.08
CA LEU A 94 -8.95 -3.48 14.94
C LEU A 94 -8.37 -3.20 13.56
N THR A 95 -7.07 -2.96 13.53
CA THR A 95 -6.29 -2.78 12.30
C THR A 95 -5.85 -4.13 11.72
N PHE A 96 -5.38 -4.13 10.49
CA PHE A 96 -4.87 -5.33 9.83
C PHE A 96 -3.73 -5.99 10.63
N GLU A 97 -2.86 -5.18 11.20
CA GLU A 97 -1.75 -5.62 12.03
C GLU A 97 -2.21 -6.35 13.30
N GLU A 98 -3.34 -5.90 13.86
CA GLU A 98 -3.93 -6.49 15.07
C GLU A 98 -4.74 -7.77 14.81
N LEU A 99 -5.07 -8.07 13.54
CA LEU A 99 -5.78 -9.29 13.17
C LEU A 99 -4.92 -10.55 13.24
N GLY A 100 -3.60 -10.43 13.31
CA GLY A 100 -2.67 -11.56 13.41
C GLY A 100 -2.53 -12.35 12.11
N VAL A 101 -2.78 -11.71 10.95
CA VAL A 101 -2.63 -12.36 9.64
C VAL A 101 -1.16 -12.58 9.33
N ASP A 102 -0.76 -13.84 9.18
CA ASP A 102 0.62 -14.23 8.88
C ASP A 102 0.85 -14.59 7.39
N ARG A 103 -0.21 -14.87 6.64
CA ARG A 103 -0.14 -15.22 5.21
C ARG A 103 -1.28 -14.61 4.42
N ILE A 104 -1.00 -14.25 3.18
CA ILE A 104 -2.01 -13.73 2.24
C ILE A 104 -1.96 -14.52 0.94
N PHE A 105 -3.12 -15.01 0.51
CA PHE A 105 -3.34 -15.59 -0.81
C PHE A 105 -4.32 -14.68 -1.55
N VAL A 106 -3.86 -14.09 -2.65
CA VAL A 106 -4.65 -13.14 -3.44
C VAL A 106 -5.02 -13.77 -4.76
N ASP A 107 -6.28 -14.08 -4.92
CA ASP A 107 -6.82 -14.47 -6.23
C ASP A 107 -7.14 -13.22 -7.05
N GLU A 108 -7.10 -13.35 -8.38
CA GLU A 108 -7.31 -12.24 -9.32
C GLU A 108 -6.45 -10.99 -9.00
N ALA A 109 -5.17 -11.22 -8.71
CA ALA A 109 -4.21 -10.19 -8.30
C ALA A 109 -4.12 -9.00 -9.27
N HIS A 110 -4.58 -9.16 -10.50
CA HIS A 110 -4.64 -8.09 -11.50
C HIS A 110 -5.53 -6.90 -11.09
N TYR A 111 -6.43 -7.07 -10.10
CA TYR A 111 -7.22 -5.97 -9.53
C TYR A 111 -6.37 -4.94 -8.78
N PHE A 112 -5.18 -5.32 -8.33
CA PHE A 112 -4.25 -4.48 -7.56
C PHE A 112 -3.12 -3.88 -8.42
N LYS A 113 -3.30 -3.80 -9.73
CA LYS A 113 -2.38 -3.13 -10.66
C LYS A 113 -2.37 -1.61 -10.41
N ASN A 114 -1.35 -0.92 -10.96
CA ASN A 114 -1.13 0.54 -10.86
C ASN A 114 -0.72 1.00 -9.46
N LEU A 115 0.15 0.25 -8.82
CA LEU A 115 0.81 0.70 -7.61
C LEU A 115 1.73 1.88 -7.93
N PHE A 116 1.55 2.97 -7.20
CA PHE A 116 2.48 4.09 -7.21
C PHE A 116 3.53 3.85 -6.12
N TYR A 117 4.80 3.79 -6.51
CA TYR A 117 5.92 3.86 -5.58
C TYR A 117 7.12 4.53 -6.25
N VAL A 118 7.96 5.16 -5.44
CA VAL A 118 9.21 5.77 -5.91
C VAL A 118 10.24 4.67 -6.10
N THR A 119 10.90 4.63 -7.27
CA THR A 119 11.99 3.70 -7.53
C THR A 119 13.28 4.44 -7.78
N LYS A 120 14.42 3.81 -7.47
CA LYS A 120 15.77 4.30 -7.84
C LYS A 120 16.03 4.25 -9.35
N MET A 121 15.12 3.71 -10.14
CA MET A 121 15.28 3.63 -11.59
C MET A 121 15.09 5.03 -12.20
N THR A 122 16.10 5.52 -12.86
CA THR A 122 16.25 6.84 -13.48
C THR A 122 15.27 7.16 -14.62
N ARG A 123 14.33 6.27 -14.94
CA ARG A 123 13.22 6.53 -15.87
C ARG A 123 11.91 6.64 -15.09
N ILE A 124 11.68 7.79 -14.49
CA ILE A 124 10.38 8.20 -13.93
C ILE A 124 9.40 8.60 -15.05
N ALA A 125 9.66 8.20 -16.27
CA ALA A 125 8.71 8.32 -17.36
C ALA A 125 7.65 7.24 -17.21
N GLY A 126 6.49 7.60 -16.64
CA GLY A 126 5.34 6.72 -16.54
C GLY A 126 4.92 6.34 -15.12
N LEU A 127 5.21 7.16 -14.12
CA LEU A 127 4.47 7.08 -12.87
C LEU A 127 2.98 7.24 -13.22
N PRO A 128 2.13 6.22 -12.97
CA PRO A 128 0.71 6.36 -13.25
C PRO A 128 0.21 7.58 -12.50
N GLN A 129 -0.40 8.52 -13.20
CA GLN A 129 -0.92 9.77 -12.61
C GLN A 129 -2.07 9.48 -11.63
N THR A 130 -2.65 8.29 -11.71
CA THR A 130 -3.67 7.76 -10.82
C THR A 130 -3.09 6.56 -10.07
N ALA A 131 -2.53 6.81 -8.90
CA ALA A 131 -2.24 5.75 -7.94
C ALA A 131 -3.56 5.12 -7.50
N SER A 132 -3.68 3.81 -7.65
CA SER A 132 -4.82 3.08 -7.10
C SER A 132 -4.66 2.99 -5.58
N GLU A 133 -5.55 3.63 -4.83
CA GLU A 133 -5.57 3.52 -3.35
C GLU A 133 -5.72 2.05 -2.93
N ARG A 134 -6.47 1.26 -3.67
CA ARG A 134 -6.59 -0.20 -3.52
C ARG A 134 -5.23 -0.92 -3.64
N ALA A 135 -4.45 -0.60 -4.67
CA ALA A 135 -3.15 -1.21 -4.87
C ALA A 135 -2.16 -0.77 -3.78
N PHE A 136 -2.27 0.47 -3.32
CA PHE A 136 -1.46 1.00 -2.22
C PHE A 136 -1.79 0.33 -0.89
N ASP A 137 -3.07 0.19 -0.55
CA ASP A 137 -3.53 -0.51 0.65
C ASP A 137 -3.04 -1.97 0.67
N MET A 138 -3.23 -2.70 -0.44
CA MET A 138 -2.72 -4.06 -0.60
C MET A 138 -1.20 -4.12 -0.42
N TYR A 139 -0.47 -3.20 -1.01
CA TYR A 139 0.99 -3.16 -0.90
C TYR A 139 1.48 -3.02 0.54
N LEU A 140 0.87 -2.15 1.33
CA LEU A 140 1.25 -1.98 2.75
C LEU A 140 0.94 -3.23 3.57
N LYS A 141 -0.22 -3.88 3.35
CA LYS A 141 -0.58 -5.14 4.00
C LYS A 141 0.38 -6.27 3.62
N VAL A 142 0.75 -6.36 2.35
CA VAL A 142 1.77 -7.30 1.85
C VAL A 142 3.11 -7.05 2.54
N ARG A 143 3.58 -5.81 2.60
CA ARG A 143 4.83 -5.46 3.28
C ARG A 143 4.82 -5.84 4.76
N HIS A 144 3.69 -5.63 5.44
CA HIS A 144 3.53 -6.04 6.82
C HIS A 144 3.72 -7.58 6.95
N VAL A 145 2.98 -8.38 6.17
CA VAL A 145 3.10 -9.84 6.19
C VAL A 145 4.51 -10.31 5.84
N GLN A 146 5.14 -9.72 4.83
CA GLN A 146 6.52 -10.04 4.46
C GLN A 146 7.51 -9.73 5.57
N SER A 147 7.31 -8.65 6.34
CA SER A 147 8.17 -8.32 7.48
C SER A 147 8.10 -9.36 8.60
N LEU A 148 6.95 -10.02 8.77
CA LEU A 148 6.77 -11.11 9.74
C LEU A 148 7.39 -12.43 9.28
N ASN A 149 7.56 -12.61 7.96
CA ASN A 149 7.93 -13.88 7.33
C ASN A 149 9.27 -13.84 6.58
N GLY A 150 10.19 -12.94 6.94
CA GLY A 150 11.51 -12.85 6.29
C GLY A 150 11.44 -12.59 4.78
N GLY A 151 10.42 -11.86 4.32
CA GLY A 151 10.20 -11.53 2.91
C GLY A 151 9.20 -12.44 2.18
N GLY A 152 8.71 -13.51 2.83
CA GLY A 152 7.73 -14.44 2.28
C GLY A 152 6.30 -14.20 2.78
N GLY A 153 5.46 -15.24 2.72
CA GLY A 153 4.10 -15.24 3.30
C GLY A 153 2.99 -14.70 2.38
N VAL A 154 3.30 -14.37 1.12
CA VAL A 154 2.31 -13.82 0.17
C VAL A 154 2.34 -14.57 -1.15
N VAL A 155 1.16 -14.93 -1.65
CA VAL A 155 0.96 -15.57 -2.96
C VAL A 155 -0.05 -14.76 -3.76
N PHE A 156 0.33 -14.38 -4.98
CA PHE A 156 -0.55 -13.76 -5.95
C PHE A 156 -0.90 -14.75 -7.05
N ALA A 157 -2.19 -14.94 -7.30
CA ALA A 157 -2.71 -15.73 -8.39
C ALA A 157 -3.51 -14.85 -9.36
N THR A 158 -3.44 -15.14 -10.65
CA THR A 158 -4.25 -14.48 -11.67
C THR A 158 -4.36 -15.33 -12.92
N GLY A 159 -5.55 -15.46 -13.45
CA GLY A 159 -5.81 -16.08 -14.75
C GLY A 159 -5.54 -15.13 -15.93
N THR A 160 -5.32 -13.83 -15.66
CA THR A 160 -5.06 -12.82 -16.69
C THR A 160 -3.60 -12.37 -16.62
N PRO A 161 -2.67 -13.02 -17.36
CA PRO A 161 -1.29 -12.56 -17.40
C PRO A 161 -1.22 -11.13 -17.95
N LEU A 162 -0.25 -10.36 -17.49
CA LEU A 162 -0.01 -9.00 -18.01
C LEU A 162 0.14 -9.04 -19.53
N ALA A 163 -0.86 -8.55 -20.24
CA ALA A 163 -0.75 -8.38 -21.67
C ALA A 163 0.37 -7.37 -21.95
N ALA A 164 1.46 -7.82 -22.55
CA ALA A 164 2.48 -6.93 -23.06
C ALA A 164 1.81 -5.97 -24.05
N ARG A 165 1.77 -4.68 -23.73
CA ARG A 165 1.22 -3.66 -24.62
C ARG A 165 2.05 -3.67 -25.89
N LYS A 166 1.51 -4.21 -26.99
CA LYS A 166 2.13 -4.04 -28.31
C LYS A 166 2.27 -2.53 -28.53
N ARG A 167 3.51 -2.07 -28.65
CA ARG A 167 3.78 -0.73 -29.17
C ARG A 167 3.39 -0.77 -30.65
N GLY A 168 2.32 -0.10 -31.01
CA GLY A 168 2.07 0.30 -32.38
C GLY A 168 2.92 1.49 -32.75
#